data_6b77602ed4f0a0a2daf681e37abb0cac
#
_entry.id   6b77602ed4f0a0a2daf681e37abb0cac
#
_cell.length_a   1.000
_cell.length_b   1.000
_cell.length_c   1.000
_cell.angle_alpha   90.00
_cell.angle_beta   90.00
_cell.angle_gamma   90.00
#
_symmetry.space_group_name_H-M   'P 1'
#
loop_
_entity.id
_entity.type
_entity.pdbx_description
1 polymer ?
#
loop_
_entity_poly.entity_id
_entity_poly.type
_entity_poly.pdbx_seq_one_letter_code
_entity_poly.pdbx_strand_id
1 'polypeptide(L)'
;MPSLQINHQSSNKAKFETIEILRGLAALVVALFHLTDYGKDRYLEAIPLSLGLIPKYGWVAIAVFFVISGFVIPYSLWRKNFQLKSDWYSSLTKRIIRIYPAYLATILLVIGLFLVTLVTSKFQVNDPSITPLNIFLHLFFLNDLIPTAPAMSPVFWTLAIDLQYYLLIICLFPLINSSKLLYQLIVLAIAYGLPFLITDKSLVFSWLLLFNLGTIGFQFVSQKINLTQYILTTAITCLILYFDKGLLYMSVGFVSAVLIVFVRSPKISFFTFLGAISYSLYLVHCTIGFRVINIISRFGQGEPIKIMGVAIALIVSAIVAYLMYKYIEIPTQKYFTSLR
;
A
#
# COMPACT_ATOMS: atom_id res chain seq x y z
N MET A 1 -9.39 -25.79 30.31
CA MET A 1 -8.37 -25.21 29.40
C MET A 1 -8.71 -23.80 28.92
N PRO A 2 -8.96 -22.80 29.77
CA PRO A 2 -9.24 -21.43 29.38
C PRO A 2 -7.99 -20.58 29.07
N SER A 3 -6.82 -20.94 29.62
CA SER A 3 -5.60 -20.14 29.51
C SER A 3 -4.94 -20.13 28.12
N LEU A 4 -5.12 -21.16 27.31
CA LEU A 4 -4.56 -21.25 25.95
C LEU A 4 -5.32 -20.37 24.94
N GLN A 5 -6.63 -20.18 25.11
CA GLN A 5 -7.42 -19.31 24.24
C GLN A 5 -7.16 -17.82 24.48
N ILE A 6 -6.92 -17.42 25.73
CA ILE A 6 -6.63 -16.01 26.09
C ILE A 6 -5.25 -15.60 25.53
N ASN A 7 -4.25 -16.48 25.59
CA ASN A 7 -2.92 -16.21 25.02
C ASN A 7 -2.95 -16.09 23.48
N HIS A 8 -3.78 -16.86 22.78
CA HIS A 8 -3.90 -16.75 21.32
C HIS A 8 -4.58 -15.46 20.87
N GLN A 9 -5.59 -14.97 21.59
CA GLN A 9 -6.26 -13.71 21.23
C GLN A 9 -5.37 -12.49 21.50
N SER A 10 -4.65 -12.44 22.62
CA SER A 10 -3.73 -11.36 22.95
C SER A 10 -2.53 -11.32 21.99
N SER A 11 -1.96 -12.47 21.63
CA SER A 11 -0.88 -12.59 20.67
C SER A 11 -1.30 -12.14 19.26
N ASN A 12 -2.52 -12.49 18.81
CA ASN A 12 -3.05 -12.04 17.53
C ASN A 12 -3.30 -10.52 17.51
N LYS A 13 -3.82 -9.94 18.58
CA LYS A 13 -4.03 -8.49 18.69
C LYS A 13 -2.71 -7.73 18.57
N ALA A 14 -1.69 -8.12 19.32
CA ALA A 14 -0.36 -7.50 19.27
C ALA A 14 0.31 -7.60 17.89
N LYS A 15 0.04 -8.66 17.12
CA LYS A 15 0.51 -8.81 15.74
C LYS A 15 -0.14 -7.80 14.80
N PHE A 16 -1.44 -7.56 14.93
CA PHE A 16 -2.12 -6.56 14.11
C PHE A 16 -1.65 -5.14 14.44
N GLU A 17 -1.31 -4.84 15.70
CA GLU A 17 -0.69 -3.56 16.07
C GLU A 17 0.65 -3.33 15.33
N THR A 18 1.51 -4.36 15.22
CA THR A 18 2.75 -4.27 14.43
C THR A 18 2.48 -3.93 12.96
N ILE A 19 1.48 -4.56 12.35
CA ILE A 19 1.09 -4.30 10.96
C ILE A 19 0.56 -2.87 10.80
N GLU A 20 -0.23 -2.36 11.73
CA GLU A 20 -0.73 -0.99 11.70
C GLU A 20 0.39 0.04 11.84
N ILE A 21 1.35 -0.20 12.73
CA ILE A 21 2.55 0.63 12.88
C ILE A 21 3.34 0.67 11.55
N LEU A 22 3.61 -0.48 10.96
CA LEU A 22 4.35 -0.57 9.69
C LEU A 22 3.61 0.17 8.56
N ARG A 23 2.29 0.03 8.46
CA ARG A 23 1.48 0.75 7.46
C ARG A 23 1.53 2.26 7.65
N GLY A 24 1.41 2.71 8.90
CA GLY A 24 1.47 4.13 9.22
C GLY A 24 2.82 4.75 8.89
N LEU A 25 3.91 4.08 9.29
CA LEU A 25 5.27 4.51 8.98
C LEU A 25 5.55 4.51 7.47
N ALA A 26 5.14 3.46 6.76
CA ALA A 26 5.31 3.38 5.31
C ALA A 26 4.55 4.50 4.58
N ALA A 27 3.31 4.80 4.99
CA ALA A 27 2.53 5.90 4.41
C ALA A 27 3.19 7.26 4.65
N LEU A 28 3.72 7.48 5.85
CA LEU A 28 4.44 8.70 6.19
C LEU A 28 5.73 8.86 5.35
N VAL A 29 6.52 7.79 5.22
CA VAL A 29 7.76 7.80 4.43
C VAL A 29 7.48 8.05 2.95
N VAL A 30 6.44 7.42 2.38
CA VAL A 30 6.01 7.67 0.99
C VAL A 30 5.53 9.11 0.82
N ALA A 31 4.77 9.64 1.77
CA ALA A 31 4.32 11.03 1.72
C ALA A 31 5.50 12.01 1.77
N LEU A 32 6.45 11.80 2.67
CA LEU A 32 7.68 12.59 2.74
C LEU A 32 8.48 12.53 1.43
N PHE A 33 8.63 11.34 0.86
CA PHE A 33 9.30 11.18 -0.44
C PHE A 33 8.64 12.05 -1.52
N HIS A 34 7.32 11.92 -1.71
CA HIS A 34 6.64 12.66 -2.76
C HIS A 34 6.66 14.18 -2.53
N LEU A 35 6.58 14.63 -1.28
CA LEU A 35 6.56 16.06 -0.97
C LEU A 35 7.96 16.71 -1.04
N THR A 36 9.03 15.94 -0.98
CA THR A 36 10.40 16.45 -0.95
C THR A 36 11.19 16.22 -2.24
N ASP A 37 11.03 15.06 -2.90
CA ASP A 37 11.81 14.65 -4.06
C ASP A 37 11.01 14.58 -5.36
N TYR A 38 9.68 14.36 -5.27
CA TYR A 38 8.81 14.24 -6.42
C TYR A 38 8.26 15.60 -6.86
N GLY A 39 9.02 16.29 -7.68
CA GLY A 39 8.61 17.53 -8.33
C GLY A 39 9.66 17.90 -9.38
N LYS A 40 9.28 18.70 -10.38
CA LYS A 40 10.19 19.13 -11.46
C LYS A 40 11.44 19.81 -10.94
N ASP A 41 11.46 20.27 -9.69
CA ASP A 41 12.49 21.13 -9.13
C ASP A 41 13.16 20.58 -7.87
N ARG A 42 13.05 19.24 -7.56
CA ARG A 42 13.61 18.68 -6.32
C ARG A 42 13.43 19.67 -5.17
N TYR A 43 12.20 19.81 -4.69
CA TYR A 43 11.77 20.93 -3.83
C TYR A 43 12.68 21.17 -2.61
N LEU A 44 13.40 20.14 -2.16
CA LEU A 44 14.40 20.23 -1.10
C LEU A 44 15.71 19.57 -1.55
N GLU A 45 16.51 20.26 -2.38
CA GLU A 45 17.85 19.77 -2.76
C GLU A 45 18.85 19.74 -1.58
N ALA A 46 18.60 20.52 -0.55
CA ALA A 46 19.52 20.74 0.57
C ALA A 46 18.96 20.31 1.93
N ILE A 47 18.33 19.13 2.02
CA ILE A 47 18.07 18.54 3.34
C ILE A 47 19.40 18.08 3.94
N PRO A 48 19.69 18.38 5.25
CA PRO A 48 20.84 17.84 5.95
C PRO A 48 20.95 16.34 5.73
N LEU A 49 22.16 15.82 5.51
CA LEU A 49 22.43 14.41 5.19
C LEU A 49 21.72 13.42 6.14
N SER A 50 21.49 13.83 7.39
CA SER A 50 20.78 13.07 8.41
C SER A 50 19.30 12.81 8.11
N LEU A 51 18.64 13.68 7.34
CA LEU A 51 17.24 13.54 6.90
C LEU A 51 17.12 13.17 5.41
N GLY A 52 18.20 13.37 4.62
CA GLY A 52 18.19 13.22 3.17
C GLY A 52 18.02 11.79 2.66
N LEU A 53 18.28 10.77 3.50
CA LEU A 53 18.12 9.38 3.10
C LEU A 53 16.63 8.97 2.96
N ILE A 54 15.78 9.44 3.87
CA ILE A 54 14.35 9.10 3.84
C ILE A 54 13.64 9.69 2.61
N PRO A 55 13.74 10.99 2.34
CA PRO A 55 13.17 11.56 1.11
C PRO A 55 13.72 10.89 -0.14
N LYS A 56 15.03 10.70 -0.24
CA LYS A 56 15.67 10.14 -1.44
C LYS A 56 15.27 8.71 -1.75
N TYR A 57 15.08 7.87 -0.73
CA TYR A 57 14.79 6.44 -0.89
C TYR A 57 13.39 6.05 -0.42
N GLY A 58 12.55 7.02 -0.05
CA GLY A 58 11.22 6.76 0.49
C GLY A 58 10.26 6.03 -0.44
N TRP A 59 10.52 6.05 -1.75
CA TRP A 59 9.78 5.26 -2.74
C TRP A 59 9.82 3.76 -2.46
N VAL A 60 10.88 3.25 -1.81
CA VAL A 60 10.99 1.82 -1.49
C VAL A 60 10.00 1.38 -0.40
N ALA A 61 9.43 2.31 0.38
CA ALA A 61 8.46 1.98 1.43
C ALA A 61 7.18 1.32 0.89
N ILE A 62 6.95 1.37 -0.43
CA ILE A 62 5.88 0.62 -1.08
C ILE A 62 6.06 -0.89 -0.91
N ALA A 63 7.30 -1.39 -0.78
CA ALA A 63 7.57 -2.80 -0.51
C ALA A 63 6.90 -3.27 0.80
N VAL A 64 6.83 -2.39 1.80
CA VAL A 64 6.16 -2.69 3.08
C VAL A 64 4.68 -3.01 2.85
N PHE A 65 3.99 -2.21 2.01
CA PHE A 65 2.57 -2.44 1.69
C PHE A 65 2.36 -3.76 0.96
N PHE A 66 3.23 -4.11 0.00
CA PHE A 66 3.12 -5.35 -0.75
C PHE A 66 3.37 -6.57 0.15
N VAL A 67 4.37 -6.52 1.04
CA VAL A 67 4.62 -7.60 2.02
C VAL A 67 3.44 -7.71 3.00
N ILE A 68 2.89 -6.60 3.48
CA ILE A 68 1.70 -6.61 4.36
C ILE A 68 0.51 -7.23 3.63
N SER A 69 0.23 -6.83 2.38
CA SER A 69 -0.87 -7.40 1.59
C SER A 69 -0.65 -8.89 1.35
N GLY A 70 0.60 -9.30 1.08
CA GLY A 70 1.01 -10.70 0.96
C GLY A 70 0.71 -11.54 2.19
N PHE A 71 0.79 -10.96 3.38
CA PHE A 71 0.46 -11.62 4.63
C PHE A 71 -1.03 -11.53 5.00
N VAL A 72 -1.59 -10.31 5.00
CA VAL A 72 -2.93 -10.02 5.55
C VAL A 72 -4.05 -10.61 4.71
N ILE A 73 -3.90 -10.62 3.38
CA ILE A 73 -4.96 -11.12 2.49
C ILE A 73 -5.17 -12.62 2.70
N PRO A 74 -4.17 -13.51 2.52
CA PRO A 74 -4.36 -14.94 2.74
C PRO A 74 -4.69 -15.24 4.21
N TYR A 75 -4.14 -14.50 5.19
CA TYR A 75 -4.49 -14.67 6.60
C TYR A 75 -5.97 -14.38 6.86
N SER A 76 -6.53 -13.35 6.22
CA SER A 76 -7.95 -13.01 6.36
C SER A 76 -8.89 -14.06 5.74
N LEU A 77 -8.49 -14.66 4.61
CA LEU A 77 -9.22 -15.76 3.97
C LEU A 77 -9.17 -17.02 4.83
N TRP A 78 -7.99 -17.36 5.35
CA TRP A 78 -7.80 -18.50 6.25
C TRP A 78 -8.67 -18.40 7.51
N ARG A 79 -8.70 -17.24 8.16
CA ARG A 79 -9.53 -17.02 9.36
C ARG A 79 -11.03 -17.16 9.13
N LYS A 80 -11.48 -17.00 7.89
CA LYS A 80 -12.90 -17.14 7.50
C LYS A 80 -13.23 -18.52 6.95
N ASN A 81 -12.27 -19.46 6.98
CA ASN A 81 -12.42 -20.77 6.34
C ASN A 81 -12.88 -20.67 4.88
N PHE A 82 -12.29 -19.71 4.14
CA PHE A 82 -12.66 -19.37 2.78
C PHE A 82 -12.69 -20.59 1.85
N GLN A 83 -13.79 -20.72 1.11
CA GLN A 83 -13.97 -21.71 0.04
C GLN A 83 -14.11 -21.00 -1.30
N LEU A 84 -13.25 -21.35 -2.27
CA LEU A 84 -13.24 -20.66 -3.57
C LEU A 84 -14.60 -20.68 -4.26
N LYS A 85 -15.30 -21.82 -4.26
CA LYS A 85 -16.57 -21.98 -4.98
C LYS A 85 -17.71 -21.10 -4.43
N SER A 86 -17.79 -20.89 -3.11
CA SER A 86 -18.90 -20.18 -2.45
C SER A 86 -18.56 -18.74 -2.09
N ASP A 87 -17.30 -18.42 -1.78
CA ASP A 87 -16.99 -17.20 -1.05
C ASP A 87 -16.23 -16.15 -1.89
N TRP A 88 -15.80 -16.48 -3.13
CA TRP A 88 -14.99 -15.59 -3.96
C TRP A 88 -15.68 -14.23 -4.18
N TYR A 89 -16.97 -14.24 -4.53
CA TYR A 89 -17.72 -13.01 -4.80
C TYR A 89 -17.84 -12.14 -3.54
N SER A 90 -18.24 -12.73 -2.43
CA SER A 90 -18.40 -11.99 -1.17
C SER A 90 -17.06 -11.46 -0.65
N SER A 91 -15.97 -12.18 -0.88
CA SER A 91 -14.63 -11.75 -0.49
C SER A 91 -14.13 -10.61 -1.36
N LEU A 92 -14.32 -10.69 -2.69
CA LEU A 92 -13.99 -9.63 -3.63
C LEU A 92 -14.79 -8.36 -3.34
N THR A 93 -16.12 -8.48 -3.17
CA THR A 93 -17.01 -7.36 -2.84
C THR A 93 -16.54 -6.63 -1.58
N LYS A 94 -16.19 -7.36 -0.51
CA LYS A 94 -15.65 -6.76 0.72
C LYS A 94 -14.35 -6.00 0.51
N ARG A 95 -13.49 -6.49 -0.39
CA ARG A 95 -12.24 -5.80 -0.74
C ARG A 95 -12.52 -4.51 -1.50
N ILE A 96 -13.39 -4.56 -2.50
CA ILE A 96 -13.82 -3.39 -3.28
C ILE A 96 -14.41 -2.33 -2.34
N ILE A 97 -15.36 -2.72 -1.48
CA ILE A 97 -15.99 -1.82 -0.52
C ILE A 97 -14.98 -1.16 0.44
N ARG A 98 -13.92 -1.85 0.78
CA ARG A 98 -12.88 -1.31 1.64
C ARG A 98 -12.00 -0.28 0.93
N ILE A 99 -11.74 -0.46 -0.36
CA ILE A 99 -10.77 0.35 -1.13
C ILE A 99 -11.50 1.47 -1.89
N TYR A 100 -12.58 1.13 -2.57
CA TYR A 100 -13.16 1.97 -3.61
C TYR A 100 -13.76 3.30 -3.11
N PRO A 101 -14.45 3.39 -1.96
CA PRO A 101 -15.08 4.65 -1.54
C PRO A 101 -14.08 5.78 -1.29
N ALA A 102 -12.96 5.52 -0.61
CA ALA A 102 -11.93 6.51 -0.39
C ALA A 102 -11.16 6.83 -1.68
N TYR A 103 -10.93 5.83 -2.54
CA TYR A 103 -10.36 6.03 -3.86
C TYR A 103 -11.23 6.95 -4.73
N LEU A 104 -12.53 6.67 -4.83
CA LEU A 104 -13.49 7.50 -5.57
C LEU A 104 -13.54 8.92 -5.01
N ALA A 105 -13.58 9.09 -3.70
CA ALA A 105 -13.53 10.40 -3.07
C ALA A 105 -12.24 11.17 -3.44
N THR A 106 -11.12 10.48 -3.59
CA THR A 106 -9.86 11.11 -4.03
C THR A 106 -9.93 11.52 -5.51
N ILE A 107 -10.50 10.69 -6.39
CA ILE A 107 -10.74 11.09 -7.79
C ILE A 107 -11.61 12.35 -7.85
N LEU A 108 -12.72 12.37 -7.11
CA LEU A 108 -13.60 13.55 -7.05
C LEU A 108 -12.87 14.78 -6.49
N LEU A 109 -11.99 14.59 -5.50
CA LEU A 109 -11.14 15.66 -4.97
C LEU A 109 -10.18 16.20 -6.03
N VAL A 110 -9.52 15.34 -6.81
CA VAL A 110 -8.64 15.75 -7.91
C VAL A 110 -9.41 16.57 -8.93
N ILE A 111 -10.57 16.09 -9.38
CA ILE A 111 -11.45 16.79 -10.35
C ILE A 111 -11.92 18.13 -9.75
N GLY A 112 -12.39 18.14 -8.50
CA GLY A 112 -12.86 19.36 -7.85
C GLY A 112 -11.77 20.43 -7.75
N LEU A 113 -10.55 20.05 -7.36
CA LEU A 113 -9.40 20.96 -7.31
C LEU A 113 -8.99 21.46 -8.70
N PHE A 114 -9.12 20.64 -9.73
CA PHE A 114 -8.92 21.07 -11.12
C PHE A 114 -9.97 22.12 -11.53
N LEU A 115 -11.25 21.89 -11.25
CA LEU A 115 -12.31 22.85 -11.56
C LEU A 115 -12.10 24.19 -10.83
N VAL A 116 -11.69 24.16 -9.56
CA VAL A 116 -11.31 25.40 -8.83
C VAL A 116 -10.15 26.10 -9.55
N THR A 117 -9.15 25.35 -10.02
CA THR A 117 -8.02 25.94 -10.74
C THR A 117 -8.47 26.58 -12.07
N LEU A 118 -9.39 25.96 -12.80
CA LEU A 118 -9.96 26.53 -14.04
C LEU A 118 -10.64 27.87 -13.79
N VAL A 119 -11.39 28.00 -12.70
CA VAL A 119 -12.13 29.23 -12.38
C VAL A 119 -11.20 30.33 -11.83
N THR A 120 -10.15 29.95 -11.10
CA THR A 120 -9.27 30.91 -10.42
C THR A 120 -8.03 31.30 -11.21
N SER A 121 -7.64 30.49 -12.20
CA SER A 121 -6.46 30.76 -13.03
C SER A 121 -6.77 31.81 -14.10
N LYS A 122 -5.83 32.77 -14.28
CA LYS A 122 -5.84 33.71 -15.40
C LYS A 122 -5.31 33.11 -16.71
N PHE A 123 -4.75 31.90 -16.67
CA PHE A 123 -4.18 31.20 -17.81
C PHE A 123 -5.03 30.01 -18.19
N GLN A 124 -4.97 29.60 -19.45
CA GLN A 124 -5.59 28.35 -19.87
C GLN A 124 -4.90 27.16 -19.15
N VAL A 125 -5.69 26.42 -18.39
CA VAL A 125 -5.23 25.23 -17.67
C VAL A 125 -5.75 24.02 -18.44
N ASN A 126 -4.84 23.25 -18.99
CA ASN A 126 -5.15 21.97 -19.60
C ASN A 126 -4.42 20.87 -18.82
N ASP A 127 -5.18 19.98 -18.22
CA ASP A 127 -4.63 18.79 -17.54
C ASP A 127 -5.07 17.55 -18.33
N PRO A 128 -4.15 16.91 -19.06
CA PRO A 128 -4.48 15.74 -19.87
C PRO A 128 -4.93 14.54 -19.02
N SER A 129 -4.69 14.57 -17.71
CA SER A 129 -5.16 13.51 -16.82
C SER A 129 -6.66 13.57 -16.54
N ILE A 130 -7.32 14.72 -16.82
CA ILE A 130 -8.75 14.94 -16.53
C ILE A 130 -9.55 14.99 -17.84
N THR A 131 -9.60 13.87 -18.51
CA THR A 131 -10.49 13.63 -19.67
C THR A 131 -11.53 12.57 -19.33
N PRO A 132 -12.72 12.54 -19.97
CA PRO A 132 -13.72 11.52 -19.70
C PRO A 132 -13.19 10.08 -19.84
N LEU A 133 -12.39 9.83 -20.88
CA LEU A 133 -11.75 8.52 -21.08
C LEU A 133 -10.79 8.18 -19.93
N ASN A 134 -9.94 9.11 -19.53
CA ASN A 134 -8.97 8.85 -18.50
C ASN A 134 -9.62 8.69 -17.12
N ILE A 135 -10.68 9.46 -16.83
CA ILE A 135 -11.50 9.25 -15.62
C ILE A 135 -12.11 7.85 -15.64
N PHE A 136 -12.67 7.40 -16.76
CA PHE A 136 -13.20 6.04 -16.91
C PHE A 136 -12.12 4.98 -16.64
N LEU A 137 -10.92 5.13 -17.22
CA LEU A 137 -9.82 4.21 -16.99
C LEU A 137 -9.42 4.13 -15.51
N HIS A 138 -9.35 5.26 -14.82
CA HIS A 138 -9.07 5.30 -13.38
C HIS A 138 -10.17 4.64 -12.56
N LEU A 139 -11.45 4.87 -12.87
CA LEU A 139 -12.56 4.22 -12.16
C LEU A 139 -12.48 2.70 -12.17
N PHE A 140 -11.87 2.10 -13.20
CA PHE A 140 -11.72 0.65 -13.32
C PHE A 140 -10.29 0.14 -13.08
N PHE A 141 -9.36 0.99 -12.60
CA PHE A 141 -7.94 0.66 -12.40
C PHE A 141 -7.23 0.19 -13.68
N LEU A 142 -7.63 0.71 -14.83
CA LEU A 142 -7.10 0.34 -16.15
C LEU A 142 -6.08 1.35 -16.71
N ASN A 143 -5.94 2.51 -16.08
CA ASN A 143 -5.07 3.58 -16.56
C ASN A 143 -3.61 3.14 -16.74
N ASP A 144 -3.08 2.36 -15.80
CA ASP A 144 -1.67 1.92 -15.83
C ASP A 144 -1.40 0.82 -16.88
N LEU A 145 -2.47 0.17 -17.40
CA LEU A 145 -2.37 -0.80 -18.48
C LEU A 145 -2.24 -0.12 -19.86
N ILE A 146 -2.50 1.18 -19.93
CA ILE A 146 -2.39 1.97 -21.15
C ILE A 146 -1.21 2.93 -21.02
N PRO A 147 -0.06 2.68 -21.67
CA PRO A 147 1.17 3.44 -21.48
C PRO A 147 1.05 4.95 -21.74
N THR A 148 0.08 5.37 -22.55
CA THR A 148 -0.17 6.77 -22.91
C THR A 148 -1.18 7.47 -22.00
N ALA A 149 -1.84 6.75 -21.09
CA ALA A 149 -2.82 7.32 -20.17
C ALA A 149 -2.11 8.09 -19.04
N PRO A 150 -2.34 9.40 -18.89
CA PRO A 150 -1.70 10.18 -17.84
C PRO A 150 -2.29 9.84 -16.47
N ALA A 151 -1.42 9.70 -15.46
CA ALA A 151 -1.85 9.40 -14.11
C ALA A 151 -2.49 10.63 -13.44
N MET A 152 -3.70 10.48 -12.88
CA MET A 152 -4.35 11.52 -12.05
C MET A 152 -3.62 11.73 -10.72
N SER A 153 -2.96 10.72 -10.22
CA SER A 153 -2.10 10.76 -9.03
C SER A 153 -0.97 9.75 -9.16
N PRO A 154 0.26 10.11 -8.74
CA PRO A 154 1.42 9.24 -8.87
C PRO A 154 1.38 7.98 -7.99
N VAL A 155 0.34 7.81 -7.17
CA VAL A 155 0.23 6.69 -6.23
C VAL A 155 -0.88 5.69 -6.59
N PHE A 156 -1.72 5.98 -7.59
CA PHE A 156 -2.88 5.13 -7.90
C PHE A 156 -2.51 3.76 -8.47
N TRP A 157 -1.38 3.66 -9.18
CA TRP A 157 -0.93 2.41 -9.79
C TRP A 157 -0.77 1.26 -8.79
N THR A 158 -0.42 1.56 -7.53
CA THR A 158 -0.22 0.53 -6.51
C THR A 158 -1.52 -0.09 -6.02
N LEU A 159 -2.62 0.66 -6.10
CA LEU A 159 -3.95 0.13 -5.80
C LEU A 159 -4.40 -0.85 -6.87
N ALA A 160 -4.09 -0.55 -8.14
CA ALA A 160 -4.34 -1.48 -9.25
C ALA A 160 -3.56 -2.80 -9.05
N ILE A 161 -2.28 -2.71 -8.65
CA ILE A 161 -1.46 -3.89 -8.32
C ILE A 161 -2.03 -4.66 -7.11
N ASP A 162 -2.43 -3.97 -6.04
CA ASP A 162 -3.01 -4.63 -4.85
C ASP A 162 -4.34 -5.33 -5.16
N LEU A 163 -5.16 -4.76 -6.05
CA LEU A 163 -6.39 -5.39 -6.53
C LEU A 163 -6.09 -6.62 -7.41
N GLN A 164 -5.14 -6.52 -8.34
CA GLN A 164 -4.68 -7.65 -9.16
C GLN A 164 -4.15 -8.77 -8.26
N TYR A 165 -3.36 -8.43 -7.24
CA TYR A 165 -2.87 -9.42 -6.27
C TYR A 165 -4.03 -10.09 -5.53
N TYR A 166 -5.05 -9.33 -5.14
CA TYR A 166 -6.21 -9.88 -4.45
C TYR A 166 -6.96 -10.91 -5.31
N LEU A 167 -7.15 -10.61 -6.61
CA LEU A 167 -7.77 -11.55 -7.56
C LEU A 167 -6.91 -12.82 -7.72
N LEU A 168 -5.60 -12.66 -7.85
CA LEU A 168 -4.67 -13.78 -7.95
C LEU A 168 -4.73 -14.67 -6.70
N ILE A 169 -4.72 -14.08 -5.50
CA ILE A 169 -4.75 -14.82 -4.25
C ILE A 169 -6.08 -15.54 -4.03
N ILE A 170 -7.21 -14.96 -4.38
CA ILE A 170 -8.49 -15.69 -4.33
C ILE A 170 -8.39 -17.01 -5.11
N CYS A 171 -7.83 -16.98 -6.31
CA CYS A 171 -7.69 -18.17 -7.15
C CYS A 171 -6.66 -19.17 -6.59
N LEU A 172 -5.53 -18.67 -6.09
CA LEU A 172 -4.43 -19.51 -5.62
C LEU A 172 -4.57 -19.94 -4.15
N PHE A 173 -5.55 -19.39 -3.40
CA PHE A 173 -5.67 -19.66 -1.97
C PHE A 173 -5.77 -21.14 -1.60
N PRO A 174 -6.48 -22.02 -2.36
CA PRO A 174 -6.48 -23.46 -2.06
C PRO A 174 -5.09 -24.10 -2.10
N LEU A 175 -4.20 -23.62 -2.96
CA LEU A 175 -2.81 -24.09 -3.05
C LEU A 175 -1.98 -23.52 -1.90
N ILE A 176 -2.09 -22.20 -1.66
CA ILE A 176 -1.36 -21.47 -0.61
C ILE A 176 -1.70 -22.01 0.79
N ASN A 177 -2.96 -22.34 1.03
CA ASN A 177 -3.44 -22.85 2.32
C ASN A 177 -3.18 -24.35 2.51
N SER A 178 -2.48 -25.02 1.61
CA SER A 178 -2.19 -26.44 1.68
C SER A 178 -0.82 -26.72 2.29
N SER A 179 -0.72 -27.80 3.07
CA SER A 179 0.57 -28.34 3.53
C SER A 179 1.18 -29.35 2.57
N LYS A 180 0.52 -29.66 1.43
CA LYS A 180 1.05 -30.59 0.43
C LYS A 180 2.24 -29.97 -0.31
N LEU A 181 3.37 -30.63 -0.31
CA LEU A 181 4.62 -30.16 -0.94
C LEU A 181 4.42 -29.75 -2.40
N LEU A 182 3.68 -30.55 -3.18
CA LEU A 182 3.40 -30.24 -4.59
C LEU A 182 2.73 -28.87 -4.77
N TYR A 183 1.74 -28.53 -3.93
CA TYR A 183 1.05 -27.24 -4.02
C TYR A 183 1.94 -26.08 -3.60
N GLN A 184 2.78 -26.29 -2.59
CA GLN A 184 3.78 -25.29 -2.18
C GLN A 184 4.79 -25.02 -3.31
N LEU A 185 5.28 -26.08 -3.98
CA LEU A 185 6.18 -25.96 -5.13
C LEU A 185 5.52 -25.24 -6.31
N ILE A 186 4.24 -25.50 -6.59
CA ILE A 186 3.49 -24.77 -7.63
C ILE A 186 3.41 -23.28 -7.29
N VAL A 187 3.07 -22.92 -6.04
CA VAL A 187 3.01 -21.53 -5.61
C VAL A 187 4.37 -20.84 -5.74
N LEU A 188 5.45 -21.51 -5.35
CA LEU A 188 6.81 -20.98 -5.49
C LEU A 188 7.22 -20.85 -6.97
N ALA A 189 6.87 -21.83 -7.82
CA ALA A 189 7.15 -21.76 -9.25
C ALA A 189 6.43 -20.56 -9.92
N ILE A 190 5.18 -20.29 -9.53
CA ILE A 190 4.44 -19.11 -9.97
C ILE A 190 5.13 -17.83 -9.46
N ALA A 191 5.44 -17.77 -8.16
CA ALA A 191 6.01 -16.58 -7.52
C ALA A 191 7.41 -16.24 -8.02
N TYR A 192 8.22 -17.25 -8.41
CA TYR A 192 9.59 -17.05 -8.91
C TYR A 192 9.66 -16.96 -10.43
N GLY A 193 8.80 -17.67 -11.16
CA GLY A 193 8.85 -17.71 -12.62
C GLY A 193 8.19 -16.51 -13.29
N LEU A 194 6.99 -16.12 -12.84
CA LEU A 194 6.22 -15.06 -13.50
C LEU A 194 6.90 -13.69 -13.52
N PRO A 195 7.64 -13.23 -12.47
CA PRO A 195 8.36 -11.96 -12.53
C PRO A 195 9.38 -11.85 -13.66
N PHE A 196 9.99 -12.97 -14.08
CA PHE A 196 10.94 -12.99 -15.20
C PHE A 196 10.28 -13.14 -16.56
N LEU A 197 9.10 -13.74 -16.61
CA LEU A 197 8.34 -13.90 -17.85
C LEU A 197 7.52 -12.66 -18.19
N ILE A 198 7.02 -11.96 -17.18
CA ILE A 198 6.14 -10.79 -17.32
C ILE A 198 6.74 -9.64 -16.52
N THR A 199 7.53 -8.81 -17.19
CA THR A 199 8.31 -7.71 -16.59
C THR A 199 7.58 -6.37 -16.56
N ASP A 200 6.36 -6.31 -17.08
CA ASP A 200 5.55 -5.09 -17.07
C ASP A 200 5.21 -4.68 -15.63
N LYS A 201 5.64 -3.47 -15.26
CA LYS A 201 5.47 -2.92 -13.90
C LYS A 201 4.03 -2.54 -13.56
N SER A 202 3.15 -2.45 -14.56
CA SER A 202 1.71 -2.25 -14.37
C SER A 202 0.98 -3.52 -13.94
N LEU A 203 1.65 -4.67 -14.01
CA LEU A 203 1.10 -5.96 -13.64
C LEU A 203 1.67 -6.48 -12.32
N VAL A 204 0.82 -7.15 -11.57
CA VAL A 204 1.16 -7.75 -10.27
C VAL A 204 2.37 -8.70 -10.34
N PHE A 205 2.58 -9.32 -11.50
CA PHE A 205 3.63 -10.32 -11.69
C PHE A 205 5.03 -9.76 -11.42
N SER A 206 5.31 -8.53 -11.83
CA SER A 206 6.58 -7.85 -11.54
C SER A 206 6.83 -7.58 -10.05
N TRP A 207 5.81 -7.71 -9.19
CA TRP A 207 5.87 -7.42 -7.76
C TRP A 207 5.68 -8.66 -6.89
N LEU A 208 5.45 -9.84 -7.51
CA LEU A 208 5.11 -11.08 -6.80
C LEU A 208 6.12 -11.47 -5.73
N LEU A 209 7.41 -11.21 -5.91
CA LEU A 209 8.44 -11.53 -4.93
C LEU A 209 8.23 -10.82 -3.59
N LEU A 210 7.80 -9.55 -3.61
CA LEU A 210 7.48 -8.79 -2.40
C LEU A 210 6.22 -9.33 -1.71
N PHE A 211 5.17 -9.60 -2.47
CA PHE A 211 3.97 -10.24 -1.93
C PHE A 211 4.27 -11.63 -1.39
N ASN A 212 5.15 -12.39 -2.06
CA ASN A 212 5.52 -13.75 -1.66
C ASN A 212 6.22 -13.78 -0.29
N LEU A 213 7.05 -12.80 0.05
CA LEU A 213 7.62 -12.69 1.40
C LEU A 213 6.51 -12.65 2.47
N GLY A 214 5.44 -11.91 2.23
CA GLY A 214 4.28 -11.88 3.12
C GLY A 214 3.52 -13.22 3.12
N THR A 215 3.34 -13.85 1.95
CA THR A 215 2.65 -15.14 1.80
C THR A 215 3.39 -16.26 2.53
N ILE A 216 4.72 -16.32 2.43
CA ILE A 216 5.57 -17.25 3.19
C ILE A 216 5.39 -17.02 4.70
N GLY A 217 5.37 -15.75 5.14
CA GLY A 217 5.08 -15.40 6.54
C GLY A 217 3.70 -15.90 7.00
N PHE A 218 2.67 -15.77 6.16
CA PHE A 218 1.34 -16.35 6.43
C PHE A 218 1.41 -17.87 6.55
N GLN A 219 2.05 -18.57 5.61
CA GLN A 219 2.16 -20.04 5.62
C GLN A 219 2.85 -20.55 6.89
N PHE A 220 3.90 -19.86 7.34
CA PHE A 220 4.58 -20.19 8.58
C PHE A 220 3.67 -19.98 9.80
N VAL A 221 3.00 -18.84 9.91
CA VAL A 221 2.11 -18.52 11.05
C VAL A 221 0.89 -19.42 11.10
N SER A 222 0.37 -19.84 9.94
CA SER A 222 -0.74 -20.79 9.84
C SER A 222 -0.30 -22.26 9.91
N GLN A 223 0.99 -22.53 10.22
CA GLN A 223 1.58 -23.87 10.36
C GLN A 223 1.47 -24.74 9.10
N LYS A 224 1.49 -24.13 7.92
CA LYS A 224 1.51 -24.85 6.64
C LYS A 224 2.93 -25.26 6.24
N ILE A 225 3.92 -24.52 6.72
CA ILE A 225 5.36 -24.78 6.58
C ILE A 225 6.03 -24.73 7.94
N ASN A 226 7.13 -25.49 8.09
CA ASN A 226 7.96 -25.45 9.31
C ASN A 226 9.02 -24.33 9.24
N LEU A 227 9.77 -24.16 10.34
CA LEU A 227 10.77 -23.08 10.44
C LEU A 227 11.89 -23.22 9.39
N THR A 228 12.36 -24.45 9.11
CA THR A 228 13.39 -24.67 8.10
C THR A 228 12.89 -24.26 6.71
N GLN A 229 11.68 -24.67 6.35
CA GLN A 229 11.04 -24.29 5.09
C GLN A 229 10.86 -22.77 5.01
N TYR A 230 10.41 -22.12 6.10
CA TYR A 230 10.28 -20.67 6.18
C TYR A 230 11.61 -19.96 5.91
N ILE A 231 12.70 -20.38 6.60
CA ILE A 231 14.02 -19.77 6.42
C ILE A 231 14.51 -19.97 4.98
N LEU A 232 14.45 -21.19 4.45
CA LEU A 232 14.94 -21.49 3.10
C LEU A 232 14.16 -20.73 2.03
N THR A 233 12.82 -20.75 2.08
CA THR A 233 12.00 -20.06 1.07
C THR A 233 12.15 -18.54 1.16
N THR A 234 12.28 -17.98 2.37
CA THR A 234 12.55 -16.54 2.56
C THR A 234 13.92 -16.17 2.01
N ALA A 235 14.98 -16.96 2.31
CA ALA A 235 16.32 -16.71 1.80
C ALA A 235 16.38 -16.76 0.27
N ILE A 236 15.75 -17.77 -0.36
CA ILE A 236 15.67 -17.88 -1.81
C ILE A 236 14.90 -16.68 -2.39
N THR A 237 13.75 -16.31 -1.81
CA THR A 237 12.97 -15.14 -2.27
C THR A 237 13.80 -13.85 -2.18
N CYS A 238 14.53 -13.65 -1.07
CA CYS A 238 15.42 -12.50 -0.91
C CYS A 238 16.55 -12.47 -1.94
N LEU A 239 17.17 -13.62 -2.22
CA LEU A 239 18.22 -13.72 -3.23
C LEU A 239 17.69 -13.35 -4.62
N ILE A 240 16.54 -13.90 -5.02
CA ILE A 240 15.90 -13.60 -6.29
C ILE A 240 15.51 -12.12 -6.36
N LEU A 241 14.91 -11.58 -5.29
CA LEU A 241 14.51 -10.18 -5.19
C LEU A 241 15.71 -9.22 -5.27
N TYR A 242 16.86 -9.61 -4.71
CA TYR A 242 18.11 -8.85 -4.84
C TYR A 242 18.53 -8.71 -6.31
N PHE A 243 18.49 -9.79 -7.09
CA PHE A 243 18.83 -9.74 -8.51
C PHE A 243 17.79 -9.05 -9.38
N ASP A 244 16.49 -9.15 -9.02
CA ASP A 244 15.40 -8.51 -9.77
C ASP A 244 15.28 -7.00 -9.48
N LYS A 245 15.31 -6.59 -8.20
CA LYS A 245 14.99 -5.20 -7.80
C LYS A 245 16.06 -4.50 -6.97
N GLY A 246 17.15 -5.21 -6.64
CA GLY A 246 18.28 -4.68 -5.91
C GLY A 246 18.15 -4.72 -4.38
N LEU A 247 19.23 -4.29 -3.72
CA LEU A 247 19.43 -4.40 -2.28
C LEU A 247 18.34 -3.69 -1.45
N LEU A 248 17.89 -2.52 -1.88
CA LEU A 248 16.93 -1.73 -1.10
C LEU A 248 15.56 -2.42 -0.99
N TYR A 249 15.00 -2.88 -2.11
CA TYR A 249 13.73 -3.64 -2.08
C TYR A 249 13.86 -4.93 -1.29
N MET A 250 14.96 -5.65 -1.47
CA MET A 250 15.23 -6.89 -0.73
C MET A 250 15.30 -6.62 0.77
N SER A 251 16.08 -5.63 1.21
CA SER A 251 16.25 -5.32 2.64
C SER A 251 14.95 -4.87 3.29
N VAL A 252 14.21 -3.94 2.67
CA VAL A 252 12.94 -3.45 3.21
C VAL A 252 11.90 -4.56 3.21
N GLY A 253 11.81 -5.36 2.16
CA GLY A 253 10.91 -6.51 2.09
C GLY A 253 11.20 -7.54 3.16
N PHE A 254 12.48 -7.94 3.32
CA PHE A 254 12.92 -8.89 4.34
C PHE A 254 12.62 -8.41 5.77
N VAL A 255 13.03 -7.17 6.10
CA VAL A 255 12.79 -6.59 7.44
C VAL A 255 11.29 -6.54 7.72
N SER A 256 10.48 -6.13 6.75
CA SER A 256 9.01 -6.10 6.91
C SER A 256 8.43 -7.48 7.17
N ALA A 257 8.87 -8.51 6.44
CA ALA A 257 8.42 -9.88 6.63
C ALA A 257 8.79 -10.42 8.01
N VAL A 258 10.03 -10.18 8.48
CA VAL A 258 10.50 -10.58 9.81
C VAL A 258 9.69 -9.87 10.91
N LEU A 259 9.48 -8.55 10.80
CA LEU A 259 8.71 -7.79 11.77
C LEU A 259 7.26 -8.30 11.86
N ILE A 260 6.60 -8.57 10.74
CA ILE A 260 5.23 -9.09 10.71
C ILE A 260 5.14 -10.47 11.38
N VAL A 261 6.13 -11.32 11.19
CA VAL A 261 6.10 -12.70 11.72
C VAL A 261 6.46 -12.76 13.19
N PHE A 262 7.54 -12.11 13.61
CA PHE A 262 8.18 -12.33 14.93
C PHE A 262 7.94 -11.20 15.93
N VAL A 263 7.68 -9.97 15.50
CA VAL A 263 7.50 -8.85 16.42
C VAL A 263 6.05 -8.72 16.87
N ARG A 264 5.86 -8.46 18.14
CA ARG A 264 4.59 -8.20 18.81
C ARG A 264 4.68 -6.84 19.48
N SER A 265 4.22 -5.80 18.79
CA SER A 265 4.28 -4.44 19.33
C SER A 265 3.14 -4.17 20.29
N PRO A 266 3.40 -3.47 21.41
CA PRO A 266 2.32 -2.90 22.20
C PRO A 266 1.57 -1.85 21.41
N LYS A 267 0.33 -1.56 21.83
CA LYS A 267 -0.44 -0.47 21.25
C LYS A 267 0.21 0.87 21.60
N ILE A 268 0.75 1.55 20.58
CA ILE A 268 1.27 2.92 20.71
C ILE A 268 0.30 3.84 19.99
N SER A 269 -0.48 4.62 20.73
CA SER A 269 -1.64 5.38 20.24
C SER A 269 -1.34 6.22 19.00
N PHE A 270 -0.20 6.89 18.94
CA PHE A 270 0.21 7.69 17.79
C PHE A 270 0.42 6.85 16.52
N PHE A 271 1.17 5.75 16.62
CA PHE A 271 1.44 4.89 15.46
C PHE A 271 0.21 4.08 15.02
N THR A 272 -0.63 3.67 15.99
CA THR A 272 -1.92 3.04 15.67
C THR A 272 -2.85 4.01 14.95
N PHE A 273 -2.86 5.29 15.35
CA PHE A 273 -3.59 6.34 14.66
C PHE A 273 -3.07 6.53 13.22
N LEU A 274 -1.76 6.64 13.02
CA LEU A 274 -1.16 6.72 11.68
C LEU A 274 -1.50 5.48 10.83
N GLY A 275 -1.49 4.30 11.42
CA GLY A 275 -1.91 3.06 10.76
C GLY A 275 -3.37 3.10 10.32
N ALA A 276 -4.25 3.62 11.17
CA ALA A 276 -5.67 3.73 10.88
C ALA A 276 -5.95 4.67 9.69
N ILE A 277 -5.30 5.82 9.63
CA ILE A 277 -5.47 6.79 8.54
C ILE A 277 -4.56 6.53 7.33
N SER A 278 -3.67 5.52 7.40
CA SER A 278 -2.60 5.29 6.41
C SER A 278 -3.10 5.17 4.98
N TYR A 279 -4.27 4.57 4.77
CA TYR A 279 -4.83 4.40 3.44
C TYR A 279 -5.31 5.73 2.86
N SER A 280 -6.12 6.50 3.60
CA SER A 280 -6.52 7.84 3.18
C SER A 280 -5.32 8.77 3.01
N LEU A 281 -4.31 8.72 3.91
CA LEU A 281 -3.09 9.51 3.79
C LEU A 281 -2.33 9.17 2.50
N TYR A 282 -2.19 7.87 2.21
CA TYR A 282 -1.58 7.40 0.98
C TYR A 282 -2.27 7.94 -0.28
N LEU A 283 -3.59 8.04 -0.26
CA LEU A 283 -4.37 8.55 -1.40
C LEU A 283 -4.23 10.06 -1.61
N VAL A 284 -4.26 10.86 -0.53
CA VAL A 284 -4.44 12.32 -0.65
C VAL A 284 -3.15 13.14 -0.58
N HIS A 285 -2.03 12.57 -0.07
CA HIS A 285 -0.83 13.37 0.22
C HIS A 285 -0.26 14.09 -1.00
N CYS A 286 -0.29 13.48 -2.19
CA CYS A 286 0.14 14.15 -3.42
C CYS A 286 -0.87 15.24 -3.83
N THR A 287 -2.16 14.87 -3.87
CA THR A 287 -3.23 15.76 -4.33
C THR A 287 -3.32 17.04 -3.49
N ILE A 288 -3.26 16.90 -2.17
CA ILE A 288 -3.33 18.02 -1.22
C ILE A 288 -1.96 18.65 -1.02
N GLY A 289 -0.94 17.82 -0.78
CA GLY A 289 0.37 18.29 -0.39
C GLY A 289 1.04 19.17 -1.45
N PHE A 290 0.99 18.81 -2.74
CA PHE A 290 1.53 19.64 -3.82
C PHE A 290 0.81 21.01 -3.93
N ARG A 291 -0.50 21.04 -3.67
CA ARG A 291 -1.25 22.32 -3.65
C ARG A 291 -0.81 23.22 -2.51
N VAL A 292 -0.63 22.64 -1.33
CA VAL A 292 -0.13 23.39 -0.16
C VAL A 292 1.28 23.92 -0.41
N ILE A 293 2.19 23.07 -0.92
CA ILE A 293 3.54 23.47 -1.30
C ILE A 293 3.52 24.62 -2.31
N ASN A 294 2.71 24.51 -3.36
CA ASN A 294 2.59 25.55 -4.39
C ASN A 294 2.07 26.89 -3.84
N ILE A 295 1.21 26.86 -2.82
CA ILE A 295 0.75 28.09 -2.15
C ILE A 295 1.88 28.69 -1.32
N ILE A 296 2.58 27.89 -0.53
CA ILE A 296 3.64 28.34 0.38
C ILE A 296 4.86 28.85 -0.40
N SER A 297 5.19 28.24 -1.53
CA SER A 297 6.30 28.67 -2.39
C SER A 297 6.16 30.08 -2.95
N ARG A 298 4.93 30.63 -2.94
CA ARG A 298 4.69 32.05 -3.33
C ARG A 298 5.23 33.06 -2.32
N PHE A 299 5.44 32.63 -1.06
CA PHE A 299 5.96 33.49 0.00
C PHE A 299 7.51 33.51 0.04
N GLY A 300 8.19 32.66 -0.72
CA GLY A 300 9.62 32.61 -0.86
C GLY A 300 10.15 31.25 -1.28
N GLN A 301 11.44 31.22 -1.68
CA GLN A 301 12.13 30.01 -2.16
C GLN A 301 13.29 29.57 -1.25
N GLY A 302 13.49 30.23 -0.12
CA GLY A 302 14.51 29.86 0.86
C GLY A 302 14.24 28.51 1.54
N GLU A 303 15.30 27.81 1.96
CA GLU A 303 15.20 26.50 2.62
C GLU A 303 14.23 26.47 3.81
N PRO A 304 14.20 27.47 4.73
CA PRO A 304 13.27 27.44 5.85
C PRO A 304 11.81 27.43 5.39
N ILE A 305 11.49 28.18 4.32
CA ILE A 305 10.12 28.24 3.75
C ILE A 305 9.77 26.91 3.08
N LYS A 306 10.72 26.27 2.40
CA LYS A 306 10.52 24.95 1.80
C LYS A 306 10.27 23.88 2.86
N ILE A 307 11.06 23.83 3.92
CA ILE A 307 10.87 22.90 5.05
C ILE A 307 9.50 23.12 5.71
N MET A 308 9.15 24.38 5.96
CA MET A 308 7.84 24.75 6.50
C MET A 308 6.72 24.30 5.55
N GLY A 309 6.91 24.47 4.24
CA GLY A 309 5.97 24.03 3.20
C GLY A 309 5.70 22.52 3.26
N VAL A 310 6.73 21.70 3.37
CA VAL A 310 6.59 20.23 3.52
C VAL A 310 5.89 19.88 4.84
N ALA A 311 6.28 20.53 5.95
CA ALA A 311 5.67 20.27 7.26
C ALA A 311 4.16 20.60 7.24
N ILE A 312 3.78 21.76 6.72
CA ILE A 312 2.37 22.15 6.60
C ILE A 312 1.64 21.23 5.63
N ALA A 313 2.25 20.87 4.50
CA ALA A 313 1.65 19.96 3.54
C ALA A 313 1.35 18.57 4.15
N LEU A 314 2.26 18.04 4.97
CA LEU A 314 2.04 16.79 5.72
C LEU A 314 0.90 16.93 6.73
N ILE A 315 0.87 18.00 7.52
CA ILE A 315 -0.17 18.24 8.52
C ILE A 315 -1.54 18.36 7.84
N VAL A 316 -1.65 19.15 6.79
CA VAL A 316 -2.92 19.33 6.05
C VAL A 316 -3.35 18.01 5.40
N SER A 317 -2.42 17.27 4.79
CA SER A 317 -2.71 15.95 4.23
C SER A 317 -3.19 14.96 5.30
N ALA A 318 -2.59 14.98 6.50
CA ALA A 318 -3.01 14.12 7.61
C ALA A 318 -4.41 14.49 8.14
N ILE A 319 -4.73 15.80 8.19
CA ILE A 319 -6.08 16.27 8.57
C ILE A 319 -7.11 15.79 7.54
N VAL A 320 -6.85 15.98 6.25
CA VAL A 320 -7.76 15.52 5.18
C VAL A 320 -7.89 13.99 5.21
N ALA A 321 -6.79 13.27 5.40
CA ALA A 321 -6.79 11.81 5.56
C ALA A 321 -7.64 11.36 6.75
N TYR A 322 -7.54 12.04 7.88
CA TYR A 322 -8.37 11.75 9.05
C TYR A 322 -9.86 11.99 8.80
N LEU A 323 -10.21 13.09 8.10
CA LEU A 323 -11.59 13.38 7.73
C LEU A 323 -12.14 12.30 6.78
N MET A 324 -11.36 11.88 5.77
CA MET A 324 -11.75 10.79 4.88
C MET A 324 -11.91 9.46 5.62
N TYR A 325 -10.97 9.12 6.49
CA TYR A 325 -11.07 7.93 7.33
C TYR A 325 -12.35 7.94 8.17
N LYS A 326 -12.61 9.07 8.87
CA LYS A 326 -13.75 9.20 9.78
C LYS A 326 -15.11 9.21 9.07
N TYR A 327 -15.21 9.92 7.93
CA TYR A 327 -16.50 10.17 7.27
C TYR A 327 -16.76 9.30 6.03
N ILE A 328 -15.73 8.62 5.51
CA ILE A 328 -15.87 7.74 4.34
C ILE A 328 -15.52 6.30 4.70
N GLU A 329 -14.28 6.02 5.18
CA GLU A 329 -13.87 4.63 5.39
C GLU A 329 -14.66 3.96 6.52
N ILE A 330 -14.76 4.58 7.71
CA ILE A 330 -15.48 3.98 8.85
C ILE A 330 -16.96 3.75 8.55
N PRO A 331 -17.75 4.74 8.05
CA PRO A 331 -19.16 4.53 7.77
C PRO A 331 -19.39 3.45 6.72
N THR A 332 -18.59 3.44 5.65
CA THR A 332 -18.73 2.44 4.58
C THR A 332 -18.47 1.03 5.10
N GLN A 333 -17.41 0.84 5.89
CA GLN A 333 -17.10 -0.45 6.49
C GLN A 333 -18.17 -0.92 7.47
N LYS A 334 -18.74 -0.02 8.28
CA LYS A 334 -19.83 -0.33 9.22
C LYS A 334 -21.09 -0.72 8.48
N TYR A 335 -21.51 0.06 7.48
CA TYR A 335 -22.70 -0.21 6.68
C TYR A 335 -22.69 -1.62 6.09
N PHE A 336 -21.58 -2.05 5.52
CA PHE A 336 -21.48 -3.39 4.93
C PHE A 336 -21.28 -4.52 5.93
N THR A 337 -20.83 -4.23 7.16
CA THR A 337 -20.87 -5.24 8.23
C THR A 337 -22.24 -5.43 8.82
N SER A 338 -23.14 -4.45 8.73
CA SER A 338 -24.54 -4.54 9.20
C SER A 338 -25.49 -5.23 8.23
N LEU A 339 -25.10 -5.38 6.95
CA LEU A 339 -25.89 -6.10 5.92
C LEU A 339 -25.71 -7.63 5.98
N ARG A 340 -25.12 -8.16 7.05
CA ARG A 340 -24.98 -9.58 7.39
C ARG A 340 -25.91 -9.96 8.52
#